data_64a6d07e779672bf3d7a7ccfbf7be455
#
_entry.id   64a6d07e779672bf3d7a7ccfbf7be455
#
_cell.length_a   1.000
_cell.length_b   1.000
_cell.length_c   1.000
_cell.angle_alpha   90.00
_cell.angle_beta   90.00
_cell.angle_gamma   90.00
#
_symmetry.space_group_name_H-M   'P 1'
#
loop_
_entity.id
_entity.type
_entity.pdbx_description
1 polymer ?
#
loop_
_entity_poly.entity_id
_entity_poly.type
_entity_poly.pdbx_seq_one_letter_code
_entity_poly.pdbx_strand_id
1 'polypeptide(L)'
;MSYELVVPASTPPSWRALRDGIGLPELRALPDEPGGEDWPAGGLRLCRAGLSTRTTDVDWKDGKLTIETLALASPDDFELALRVAETAAELAGAATIHADYFGDIQIGELRTLHPADLMREQAESGTSALVKLVNEGRGTISIPGPNRSCEIGPRLLAELEAAGPPETLVERVLATMRRVQWHVPAGFRDAGVFASGGNGNGNGNGDGEGARQTRFAVWIGEENLVLPHVDYVALRVTDGEIVIVPFAEITRLAGAHATLLDESQLLVRAMSEDEWMAVVARARLVAKSPPKK
;
A
#
# COMPACT_ATOMS: atom_id res chain seq x y z
N MET A 1 1.37 -11.35 -10.63
CA MET A 1 1.46 -12.75 -10.18
C MET A 1 1.69 -12.72 -8.69
N SER A 2 1.01 -13.56 -7.93
CA SER A 2 1.26 -13.81 -6.51
C SER A 2 2.09 -15.09 -6.38
N TYR A 3 2.66 -15.30 -5.22
CA TYR A 3 3.36 -16.52 -4.83
C TYR A 3 2.65 -17.10 -3.61
N GLU A 4 2.31 -18.39 -3.65
CA GLU A 4 1.50 -19.05 -2.65
C GLU A 4 2.25 -20.21 -1.97
N LEU A 5 2.10 -20.28 -0.64
CA LEU A 5 2.47 -21.42 0.19
C LEU A 5 1.22 -21.93 0.90
N VAL A 6 1.00 -23.25 0.91
CA VAL A 6 -0.16 -23.86 1.58
C VAL A 6 0.29 -24.87 2.61
N VAL A 7 -0.09 -24.64 3.85
CA VAL A 7 0.20 -25.51 5.00
C VAL A 7 -1.06 -26.29 5.38
N PRO A 8 -1.04 -27.63 5.36
CA PRO A 8 -2.13 -28.42 5.91
C PRO A 8 -2.30 -28.15 7.41
N ALA A 9 -3.48 -27.69 7.83
CA ALA A 9 -3.76 -27.38 9.23
C ALA A 9 -5.24 -27.67 9.53
N SER A 10 -5.54 -28.79 10.19
CA SER A 10 -6.92 -29.19 10.50
C SER A 10 -7.67 -28.14 11.34
N THR A 11 -6.96 -27.40 12.14
CA THR A 11 -7.43 -26.23 12.88
C THR A 11 -6.45 -25.08 12.68
N PRO A 12 -6.90 -23.82 12.59
CA PRO A 12 -5.99 -22.70 12.48
C PRO A 12 -5.15 -22.56 13.77
N PRO A 13 -3.87 -22.20 13.67
CA PRO A 13 -3.10 -21.82 14.85
C PRO A 13 -3.71 -20.56 15.48
N SER A 14 -3.58 -20.37 16.80
CA SER A 14 -3.94 -19.08 17.37
C SER A 14 -2.99 -17.99 16.86
N TRP A 15 -3.51 -16.77 16.70
CA TRP A 15 -2.67 -15.61 16.32
C TRP A 15 -1.46 -15.44 17.25
N ARG A 16 -1.69 -15.59 18.56
CA ARG A 16 -0.61 -15.50 19.56
C ARG A 16 0.50 -16.51 19.31
N ALA A 17 0.13 -17.80 19.13
CA ALA A 17 1.13 -18.84 18.86
C ALA A 17 1.90 -18.60 17.57
N LEU A 18 1.20 -18.19 16.52
CA LEU A 18 1.82 -17.87 15.23
C LEU A 18 2.79 -16.67 15.36
N ARG A 19 2.37 -15.59 15.99
CA ARG A 19 3.19 -14.39 16.23
C ARG A 19 4.43 -14.71 17.07
N ASP A 20 4.25 -15.44 18.15
CA ASP A 20 5.34 -15.79 19.07
C ASP A 20 6.35 -16.72 18.40
N GLY A 21 5.88 -17.67 17.57
CA GLY A 21 6.75 -18.56 16.78
C GLY A 21 7.50 -17.84 15.66
N ILE A 22 6.89 -16.88 14.96
CA ILE A 22 7.56 -16.03 13.97
C ILE A 22 8.69 -15.21 14.63
N GLY A 23 8.46 -14.70 15.83
CA GLY A 23 9.50 -14.09 16.66
C GLY A 23 10.12 -12.79 16.11
N LEU A 24 9.43 -12.06 15.24
CA LEU A 24 9.89 -10.79 14.68
C LEU A 24 9.28 -9.60 15.46
N PRO A 25 10.10 -8.75 16.10
CA PRO A 25 9.59 -7.61 16.88
C PRO A 25 8.86 -6.57 16.03
N GLU A 26 9.23 -6.45 14.76
CA GLU A 26 8.59 -5.56 13.78
C GLU A 26 7.33 -6.13 13.13
N LEU A 27 6.95 -7.38 13.45
CA LEU A 27 5.73 -7.99 12.89
C LEU A 27 4.49 -7.21 13.33
N ARG A 28 3.60 -6.96 12.38
CA ARG A 28 2.28 -6.33 12.58
C ARG A 28 1.22 -7.09 11.81
N ALA A 29 0.02 -7.16 12.38
CA ALA A 29 -1.20 -7.57 11.68
C ALA A 29 -2.05 -6.32 11.34
N LEU A 30 -2.76 -6.34 10.22
CA LEU A 30 -3.53 -5.20 9.72
C LEU A 30 -5.00 -5.60 9.48
N PRO A 31 -5.97 -4.64 9.61
CA PRO A 31 -5.74 -3.24 10.02
C PRO A 31 -5.32 -3.08 11.48
N ASP A 32 -5.75 -3.99 12.36
CA ASP A 32 -5.44 -4.01 13.76
C ASP A 32 -5.00 -5.40 14.19
N GLU A 33 -4.16 -5.48 15.21
CA GLU A 33 -3.78 -6.78 15.78
C GLU A 33 -5.02 -7.51 16.30
N PRO A 34 -5.24 -8.79 15.94
CA PRO A 34 -6.33 -9.57 16.49
C PRO A 34 -6.25 -9.63 18.01
N GLY A 35 -7.33 -9.24 18.68
CA GLY A 35 -7.38 -9.18 20.15
C GLY A 35 -7.58 -10.52 20.85
N GLY A 36 -7.69 -11.63 20.10
CA GLY A 36 -8.07 -12.94 20.61
C GLY A 36 -7.10 -14.07 20.28
N GLU A 37 -7.41 -15.25 20.79
CA GLU A 37 -6.73 -16.49 20.42
C GLU A 37 -7.32 -17.10 19.13
N ASP A 38 -8.56 -16.74 18.80
CA ASP A 38 -9.26 -17.25 17.65
C ASP A 38 -8.71 -16.67 16.33
N TRP A 39 -8.78 -17.46 15.27
CA TRP A 39 -8.44 -17.03 13.93
C TRP A 39 -9.47 -15.98 13.43
N PRO A 40 -9.02 -14.80 12.91
CA PRO A 40 -9.93 -13.78 12.46
C PRO A 40 -10.70 -14.22 11.21
N ALA A 41 -11.99 -13.91 11.15
CA ALA A 41 -12.87 -14.33 10.06
C ALA A 41 -12.46 -13.85 8.65
N GLY A 42 -11.67 -12.79 8.57
CA GLY A 42 -11.15 -12.23 7.30
C GLY A 42 -9.69 -12.59 7.00
N GLY A 43 -9.11 -13.58 7.70
CA GLY A 43 -7.69 -13.87 7.59
C GLY A 43 -6.81 -12.82 8.28
N LEU A 44 -5.51 -12.92 8.04
CA LEU A 44 -4.49 -12.00 8.55
C LEU A 44 -3.78 -11.33 7.38
N ARG A 45 -3.51 -10.05 7.51
CA ARG A 45 -2.61 -9.31 6.62
C ARG A 45 -1.38 -8.91 7.41
N LEU A 46 -0.27 -9.58 7.15
CA LEU A 46 0.96 -9.43 7.93
C LEU A 46 1.96 -8.54 7.21
N CYS A 47 2.75 -7.80 7.98
CA CYS A 47 3.86 -7.01 7.46
C CYS A 47 4.95 -6.84 8.51
N ARG A 48 6.16 -6.49 8.06
CA ARG A 48 7.28 -6.08 8.90
C ARG A 48 7.36 -4.55 8.88
N ALA A 49 7.09 -3.92 10.02
CA ALA A 49 7.12 -2.45 10.13
C ALA A 49 8.50 -1.90 9.74
N GLY A 50 8.52 -0.90 8.86
CA GLY A 50 9.74 -0.30 8.34
C GLY A 50 10.38 -1.02 7.15
N LEU A 51 9.99 -2.26 6.85
CA LEU A 51 10.64 -3.12 5.85
C LEU A 51 9.71 -3.52 4.70
N SER A 52 8.49 -3.93 5.01
CA SER A 52 7.54 -4.44 4.02
C SER A 52 7.13 -3.39 2.98
N THR A 53 7.06 -3.82 1.73
CA THR A 53 6.45 -3.05 0.63
C THR A 53 5.02 -3.47 0.38
N ARG A 54 4.70 -4.74 0.68
CA ARG A 54 3.39 -5.37 0.54
C ARG A 54 2.99 -6.04 1.85
N THR A 55 1.75 -6.49 1.95
CA THR A 55 1.33 -7.44 2.97
C THR A 55 1.58 -8.87 2.50
N THR A 56 1.84 -9.76 3.46
CA THR A 56 1.68 -11.20 3.31
C THR A 56 0.28 -11.54 3.82
N ASP A 57 -0.57 -12.01 2.93
CA ASP A 57 -1.95 -12.34 3.27
C ASP A 57 -2.02 -13.82 3.69
N VAL A 58 -2.65 -14.08 4.83
CA VAL A 58 -2.72 -15.42 5.43
C VAL A 58 -4.17 -15.72 5.72
N ASP A 59 -4.70 -16.75 5.07
CA ASP A 59 -6.08 -17.20 5.25
C ASP A 59 -6.13 -18.68 5.67
N TRP A 60 -7.12 -19.02 6.50
CA TRP A 60 -7.38 -20.41 6.84
C TRP A 60 -8.76 -20.82 6.36
N LYS A 61 -8.78 -21.84 5.53
CA LYS A 61 -10.01 -22.39 4.98
C LYS A 61 -9.87 -23.88 4.69
N ASP A 62 -10.92 -24.63 4.97
CA ASP A 62 -11.04 -26.08 4.61
C ASP A 62 -9.84 -26.93 5.06
N GLY A 63 -9.30 -26.66 6.25
CA GLY A 63 -8.18 -27.42 6.80
C GLY A 63 -6.82 -27.06 6.21
N LYS A 64 -6.70 -25.89 5.61
CA LYS A 64 -5.46 -25.38 5.01
C LYS A 64 -5.22 -23.93 5.40
N LEU A 65 -3.99 -23.60 5.66
CA LEU A 65 -3.52 -22.24 5.81
C LEU A 65 -2.83 -21.83 4.51
N THR A 66 -3.39 -20.85 3.82
CA THR A 66 -2.83 -20.28 2.58
C THR A 66 -2.08 -19.00 2.93
N ILE A 67 -0.84 -18.88 2.46
CA ILE A 67 0.05 -17.74 2.68
C ILE A 67 0.38 -17.18 1.32
N GLU A 68 -0.12 -15.99 1.02
CA GLU A 68 0.02 -15.35 -0.28
C GLU A 68 0.93 -14.13 -0.19
N THR A 69 1.96 -14.11 -1.05
CA THR A 69 2.85 -12.96 -1.25
C THR A 69 2.55 -12.34 -2.61
N LEU A 70 2.16 -11.08 -2.61
CA LEU A 70 1.73 -10.39 -3.83
C LEU A 70 2.90 -9.92 -4.68
N ALA A 71 2.65 -9.66 -5.96
CA ALA A 71 3.64 -9.04 -6.84
C ALA A 71 4.17 -7.72 -6.26
N LEU A 72 5.42 -7.39 -6.55
CA LEU A 72 6.14 -6.24 -6.00
C LEU A 72 6.41 -6.33 -4.47
N ALA A 73 6.30 -7.53 -3.92
CA ALA A 73 6.79 -7.80 -2.58
C ALA A 73 8.32 -7.67 -2.54
N SER A 74 8.83 -7.12 -1.46
CA SER A 74 10.27 -7.06 -1.20
C SER A 74 10.81 -8.43 -0.78
N PRO A 75 12.13 -8.65 -0.82
CA PRO A 75 12.73 -9.84 -0.22
C PRO A 75 12.35 -10.04 1.26
N ASP A 76 12.13 -8.94 2.00
CA ASP A 76 11.67 -9.00 3.39
C ASP A 76 10.23 -9.55 3.53
N ASP A 77 9.36 -9.28 2.54
CA ASP A 77 8.00 -9.82 2.52
C ASP A 77 8.00 -11.31 2.22
N PHE A 78 8.86 -11.77 1.30
CA PHE A 78 9.06 -13.20 1.05
C PHE A 78 9.65 -13.91 2.27
N GLU A 79 10.64 -13.32 2.93
CA GLU A 79 11.20 -13.87 4.18
C GLU A 79 10.13 -14.01 5.25
N LEU A 80 9.21 -13.03 5.37
CA LEU A 80 8.07 -13.13 6.26
C LEU A 80 7.17 -14.32 5.90
N ALA A 81 6.83 -14.48 4.62
CA ALA A 81 5.98 -15.57 4.16
C ALA A 81 6.60 -16.95 4.48
N LEU A 82 7.90 -17.12 4.27
CA LEU A 82 8.60 -18.34 4.60
C LEU A 82 8.57 -18.63 6.11
N ARG A 83 8.80 -17.61 6.97
CA ARG A 83 8.69 -17.76 8.42
C ARG A 83 7.28 -18.09 8.89
N VAL A 84 6.27 -17.48 8.27
CA VAL A 84 4.86 -17.83 8.54
C VAL A 84 4.61 -19.29 8.21
N ALA A 85 5.07 -19.77 7.05
CA ALA A 85 4.89 -21.17 6.63
C ALA A 85 5.59 -22.16 7.55
N GLU A 86 6.86 -21.89 7.93
CA GLU A 86 7.61 -22.72 8.87
C GLU A 86 6.91 -22.81 10.23
N THR A 87 6.55 -21.66 10.78
CA THR A 87 5.87 -21.59 12.09
C THR A 87 4.50 -22.29 12.06
N ALA A 88 3.73 -22.03 11.00
CA ALA A 88 2.42 -22.67 10.83
C ALA A 88 2.53 -24.19 10.68
N ALA A 89 3.51 -24.67 9.91
CA ALA A 89 3.76 -26.11 9.75
C ALA A 89 4.16 -26.76 11.08
N GLU A 90 5.03 -26.12 11.86
CA GLU A 90 5.41 -26.59 13.19
C GLU A 90 4.20 -26.67 14.13
N LEU A 91 3.39 -25.62 14.20
CA LEU A 91 2.19 -25.57 15.05
C LEU A 91 1.13 -26.58 14.62
N ALA A 92 1.00 -26.86 13.32
CA ALA A 92 0.08 -27.83 12.78
C ALA A 92 0.60 -29.27 12.80
N GLY A 93 1.90 -29.49 13.06
CA GLY A 93 2.57 -30.79 12.93
C GLY A 93 2.67 -31.25 11.49
N ALA A 94 2.69 -30.34 10.51
CA ALA A 94 2.75 -30.65 9.10
C ALA A 94 4.20 -30.85 8.64
N ALA A 95 4.51 -32.05 8.14
CA ALA A 95 5.84 -32.36 7.59
C ALA A 95 6.00 -31.90 6.14
N THR A 96 4.88 -31.75 5.41
CA THR A 96 4.84 -31.39 3.99
C THR A 96 3.95 -30.18 3.80
N ILE A 97 4.34 -29.29 2.91
CA ILE A 97 3.58 -28.12 2.47
C ILE A 97 3.52 -28.10 0.94
N HIS A 98 2.55 -27.38 0.38
CA HIS A 98 2.55 -27.08 -1.04
C HIS A 98 3.18 -25.72 -1.29
N ALA A 99 4.06 -25.61 -2.27
CA ALA A 99 4.71 -24.37 -2.68
C ALA A 99 4.55 -24.17 -4.18
N ASP A 100 4.13 -22.96 -4.60
CA ASP A 100 4.08 -22.59 -6.00
C ASP A 100 5.43 -22.90 -6.69
N TYR A 101 5.38 -23.34 -7.92
CA TYR A 101 6.49 -23.81 -8.76
C TYR A 101 7.19 -25.12 -8.33
N PHE A 102 7.04 -25.56 -7.08
CA PHE A 102 7.72 -26.74 -6.56
C PHE A 102 6.77 -27.91 -6.27
N GLY A 103 5.45 -27.63 -6.13
CA GLY A 103 4.48 -28.62 -5.69
C GLY A 103 4.63 -28.96 -4.20
N ASP A 104 4.37 -30.23 -3.85
CA ASP A 104 4.48 -30.69 -2.46
C ASP A 104 5.95 -30.92 -2.10
N ILE A 105 6.42 -30.23 -1.06
CA ILE A 105 7.79 -30.29 -0.57
C ILE A 105 7.83 -30.59 0.93
N GLN A 106 8.93 -31.18 1.40
CA GLN A 106 9.18 -31.29 2.84
C GLN A 106 9.46 -29.92 3.44
N ILE A 107 8.92 -29.62 4.61
CA ILE A 107 9.14 -28.31 5.27
C ILE A 107 10.63 -28.00 5.47
N GLY A 108 11.46 -29.01 5.72
CA GLY A 108 12.91 -28.85 5.85
C GLY A 108 13.63 -28.43 4.55
N GLU A 109 12.98 -28.56 3.39
CA GLU A 109 13.53 -28.14 2.09
C GLU A 109 13.16 -26.71 1.72
N LEU A 110 12.17 -26.10 2.43
CA LEU A 110 11.60 -24.81 2.11
C LEU A 110 12.67 -23.74 1.88
N ARG A 111 13.61 -23.59 2.78
CA ARG A 111 14.69 -22.60 2.69
C ARG A 111 15.67 -22.87 1.57
N THR A 112 15.94 -24.14 1.27
CA THR A 112 16.86 -24.55 0.20
C THR A 112 16.25 -24.24 -1.17
N LEU A 113 14.93 -24.44 -1.32
CA LEU A 113 14.20 -24.19 -2.56
C LEU A 113 13.87 -22.69 -2.77
N HIS A 114 13.96 -21.88 -1.71
CA HIS A 114 13.72 -20.44 -1.75
C HIS A 114 14.97 -19.62 -1.37
N PRO A 115 16.04 -19.70 -2.15
CA PRO A 115 17.23 -18.90 -1.90
C PRO A 115 16.95 -17.41 -2.17
N ALA A 116 17.78 -16.53 -1.61
CA ALA A 116 17.64 -15.07 -1.76
C ALA A 116 17.61 -14.61 -3.22
N ASP A 117 18.30 -15.30 -4.12
CA ASP A 117 18.31 -14.97 -5.55
C ASP A 117 16.95 -15.22 -6.21
N LEU A 118 16.25 -16.30 -5.86
CA LEU A 118 14.90 -16.54 -6.35
C LEU A 118 13.94 -15.43 -5.91
N MET A 119 14.01 -14.99 -4.65
CA MET A 119 13.18 -13.90 -4.13
C MET A 119 13.47 -12.58 -4.85
N ARG A 120 14.72 -12.33 -5.21
CA ARG A 120 15.11 -11.17 -6.02
C ARG A 120 14.55 -11.28 -7.44
N GLU A 121 14.65 -12.43 -8.09
CA GLU A 121 14.09 -12.68 -9.42
C GLU A 121 12.57 -12.46 -9.46
N GLN A 122 11.85 -12.86 -8.41
CA GLN A 122 10.42 -12.61 -8.29
C GLN A 122 10.09 -11.10 -8.19
N ALA A 123 10.85 -10.35 -7.39
CA ALA A 123 10.71 -8.90 -7.29
C ALA A 123 11.03 -8.21 -8.64
N GLU A 124 12.07 -8.66 -9.35
CA GLU A 124 12.46 -8.17 -10.67
C GLU A 124 11.38 -8.43 -11.72
N SER A 125 10.81 -9.63 -11.73
CA SER A 125 9.72 -10.00 -12.62
C SER A 125 8.49 -9.11 -12.38
N GLY A 126 8.10 -8.90 -11.14
CA GLY A 126 6.99 -8.01 -10.78
C GLY A 126 7.22 -6.58 -11.23
N THR A 127 8.43 -6.04 -11.01
CA THR A 127 8.78 -4.68 -11.43
C THR A 127 8.82 -4.55 -12.95
N SER A 128 9.36 -5.54 -13.65
CA SER A 128 9.37 -5.56 -15.12
C SER A 128 7.96 -5.56 -15.70
N ALA A 129 7.05 -6.32 -15.10
CA ALA A 129 5.64 -6.32 -15.50
C ALA A 129 4.98 -4.95 -15.24
N LEU A 130 5.27 -4.31 -14.11
CA LEU A 130 4.76 -2.96 -13.79
C LEU A 130 5.27 -1.92 -14.82
N VAL A 131 6.56 -1.89 -15.08
CA VAL A 131 7.17 -0.97 -16.07
C VAL A 131 6.53 -1.15 -17.44
N LYS A 132 6.35 -2.41 -17.86
CA LYS A 132 5.66 -2.72 -19.12
C LYS A 132 4.25 -2.16 -19.15
N LEU A 133 3.44 -2.37 -18.11
CA LEU A 133 2.06 -1.87 -18.06
C LEU A 133 1.99 -0.35 -18.13
N VAL A 134 2.87 0.36 -17.42
CA VAL A 134 2.93 1.82 -17.45
C VAL A 134 3.33 2.31 -18.85
N ASN A 135 4.34 1.69 -19.46
CA ASN A 135 4.82 2.05 -20.81
C ASN A 135 3.81 1.72 -21.92
N GLU A 136 2.95 0.73 -21.72
CA GLU A 136 1.82 0.41 -22.61
C GLU A 136 0.64 1.39 -22.49
N GLY A 137 0.78 2.45 -21.71
CA GLY A 137 -0.22 3.52 -21.59
C GLY A 137 -1.34 3.24 -20.60
N ARG A 138 -1.16 2.30 -19.67
CA ARG A 138 -2.12 2.07 -18.57
C ARG A 138 -2.19 3.25 -17.57
N GLY A 139 -1.30 4.24 -17.73
CA GLY A 139 -1.23 5.40 -16.85
C GLY A 139 -0.63 5.06 -15.50
N THR A 140 -1.14 5.70 -14.45
CA THR A 140 -0.70 5.46 -13.07
C THR A 140 -1.32 4.17 -12.53
N ILE A 141 -0.49 3.33 -11.93
CA ILE A 141 -0.89 2.09 -11.28
C ILE A 141 -0.79 2.27 -9.76
N SER A 142 -1.90 2.02 -9.08
CA SER A 142 -1.98 2.05 -7.62
C SER A 142 -1.61 0.68 -7.06
N ILE A 143 -0.60 0.63 -6.22
CA ILE A 143 -0.10 -0.58 -5.59
C ILE A 143 -0.43 -0.51 -4.10
N PRO A 144 -1.41 -1.30 -3.62
CA PRO A 144 -1.73 -1.33 -2.20
C PRO A 144 -0.52 -1.79 -1.37
N GLY A 145 -0.28 -1.12 -0.26
CA GLY A 145 0.77 -1.48 0.69
C GLY A 145 0.22 -1.53 2.12
N PRO A 146 1.09 -1.79 3.12
CA PRO A 146 0.67 -1.92 4.52
C PRO A 146 -0.08 -0.70 5.06
N ASN A 147 0.42 0.50 4.87
CA ASN A 147 -0.17 1.72 5.43
C ASN A 147 -0.98 2.52 4.39
N ARG A 148 -0.53 2.53 3.15
CA ARG A 148 -1.18 3.25 2.05
C ARG A 148 -0.81 2.67 0.71
N SER A 149 -1.54 3.03 -0.35
CA SER A 149 -1.12 2.70 -1.70
C SER A 149 0.11 3.51 -2.10
N CYS A 150 0.95 2.96 -2.97
CA CYS A 150 2.00 3.66 -3.69
C CYS A 150 1.57 3.80 -5.15
N GLU A 151 1.61 5.01 -5.67
CA GLU A 151 1.21 5.33 -7.04
C GLU A 151 2.44 5.36 -7.93
N ILE A 152 2.53 4.45 -8.89
CA ILE A 152 3.63 4.38 -9.87
C ILE A 152 3.10 4.73 -11.25
N GLY A 153 3.68 5.76 -11.85
CA GLY A 153 3.28 6.25 -13.16
C GLY A 153 4.47 6.67 -14.02
N PRO A 154 4.21 7.19 -15.23
CA PRO A 154 5.27 7.50 -16.20
C PRO A 154 6.32 8.49 -15.70
N ARG A 155 5.89 9.54 -14.96
CA ARG A 155 6.82 10.55 -14.42
C ARG A 155 7.77 9.94 -13.40
N LEU A 156 7.22 9.22 -12.42
CA LEU A 156 8.02 8.60 -11.36
C LEU A 156 8.97 7.54 -11.93
N LEU A 157 8.52 6.71 -12.88
CA LEU A 157 9.40 5.73 -13.53
C LEU A 157 10.54 6.42 -14.27
N ALA A 158 10.27 7.49 -15.02
CA ALA A 158 11.32 8.25 -15.73
C ALA A 158 12.34 8.85 -14.74
N GLU A 159 11.90 9.36 -13.59
CA GLU A 159 12.78 9.85 -12.53
C GLU A 159 13.65 8.72 -11.94
N LEU A 160 13.05 7.55 -11.68
CA LEU A 160 13.75 6.38 -11.14
C LEU A 160 14.76 5.80 -12.15
N GLU A 161 14.45 5.80 -13.44
CA GLU A 161 15.36 5.37 -14.49
C GLU A 161 16.53 6.35 -14.65
N ALA A 162 16.25 7.66 -14.62
CA ALA A 162 17.27 8.71 -14.75
C ALA A 162 18.25 8.75 -13.58
N ALA A 163 17.90 8.24 -12.41
CA ALA A 163 18.81 8.18 -11.25
C ALA A 163 20.03 7.27 -11.50
N GLY A 164 19.94 6.30 -12.40
CA GLY A 164 21.07 5.49 -12.86
C GLY A 164 21.71 4.61 -11.79
N PRO A 165 22.90 4.02 -12.08
CA PRO A 165 23.63 3.19 -11.14
C PRO A 165 24.08 3.98 -9.88
N PRO A 166 24.37 3.30 -8.74
CA PRO A 166 24.63 1.86 -8.66
C PRO A 166 23.37 0.99 -8.49
N GLU A 167 22.23 1.53 -8.11
CA GLU A 167 21.03 0.75 -7.83
C GLU A 167 20.29 0.35 -9.11
N THR A 168 19.66 -0.80 -9.11
CA THR A 168 18.77 -1.26 -10.18
C THR A 168 17.43 -0.51 -10.13
N LEU A 169 16.68 -0.53 -11.23
CA LEU A 169 15.33 0.04 -11.25
C LEU A 169 14.42 -0.66 -10.23
N VAL A 170 14.56 -1.99 -10.05
CA VAL A 170 13.82 -2.78 -9.05
C VAL A 170 14.07 -2.24 -7.65
N GLU A 171 15.33 -2.09 -7.26
CA GLU A 171 15.71 -1.60 -5.94
C GLU A 171 15.14 -0.20 -5.68
N ARG A 172 15.18 0.69 -6.68
CA ARG A 172 14.60 2.04 -6.57
C ARG A 172 13.09 2.04 -6.45
N VAL A 173 12.40 1.16 -7.20
CA VAL A 173 10.93 1.00 -7.06
C VAL A 173 10.59 0.50 -5.66
N LEU A 174 11.24 -0.57 -5.18
CA LEU A 174 10.99 -1.11 -3.84
C LEU A 174 11.35 -0.10 -2.74
N ALA A 175 12.46 0.65 -2.89
CA ALA A 175 12.83 1.72 -1.97
C ALA A 175 11.78 2.84 -1.94
N THR A 176 11.21 3.21 -3.10
CA THR A 176 10.12 4.19 -3.19
C THR A 176 8.87 3.67 -2.48
N MET A 177 8.47 2.43 -2.74
CA MET A 177 7.33 1.81 -2.05
C MET A 177 7.54 1.80 -0.54
N ARG A 178 8.73 1.38 -0.06
CA ARG A 178 9.08 1.39 1.36
C ARG A 178 9.03 2.81 1.95
N ARG A 179 9.56 3.81 1.25
CA ARG A 179 9.49 5.20 1.66
C ARG A 179 8.06 5.69 1.81
N VAL A 180 7.19 5.41 0.84
CA VAL A 180 5.77 5.77 0.88
C VAL A 180 5.07 5.13 2.08
N GLN A 181 5.40 3.88 2.40
CA GLN A 181 4.78 3.14 3.51
C GLN A 181 5.25 3.64 4.88
N TRP A 182 6.57 3.84 5.07
CA TRP A 182 7.18 3.88 6.40
C TRP A 182 7.97 5.15 6.71
N HIS A 183 8.42 5.88 5.69
CA HIS A 183 9.34 7.01 5.88
C HIS A 183 8.70 8.36 5.56
N VAL A 184 7.41 8.49 5.82
CA VAL A 184 6.78 9.82 5.86
C VAL A 184 7.38 10.57 7.05
N PRO A 185 7.79 11.84 6.88
CA PRO A 185 8.43 12.61 7.95
C PRO A 185 7.54 12.66 9.19
N ALA A 186 8.17 12.67 10.38
CA ALA A 186 7.45 12.78 11.64
C ALA A 186 6.58 14.06 11.65
N GLY A 187 5.39 13.94 12.23
CA GLY A 187 4.42 15.03 12.31
C GLY A 187 3.50 15.15 11.08
N PHE A 188 3.71 14.36 10.02
CA PHE A 188 2.71 14.24 8.95
C PHE A 188 1.66 13.19 9.31
N ARG A 189 0.42 13.47 8.91
CA ARG A 189 -0.70 12.52 9.00
C ARG A 189 -1.42 12.41 7.66
N ASP A 190 -2.11 11.31 7.44
CA ASP A 190 -2.94 11.17 6.24
C ASP A 190 -4.14 12.13 6.30
N ALA A 191 -4.42 12.81 5.20
CA ALA A 191 -5.59 13.64 5.08
C ALA A 191 -6.86 12.79 5.10
N GLY A 192 -7.91 13.30 5.75
CA GLY A 192 -9.22 12.66 5.69
C GLY A 192 -9.74 12.61 4.26
N VAL A 193 -10.21 11.43 3.82
CA VAL A 193 -10.79 11.22 2.49
C VAL A 193 -12.25 10.84 2.63
N PHE A 194 -13.11 11.45 1.82
CA PHE A 194 -14.51 11.07 1.71
C PHE A 194 -14.95 11.04 0.24
N ALA A 195 -16.00 10.30 -0.04
CA ALA A 195 -16.59 10.22 -1.35
C ALA A 195 -18.00 10.83 -1.31
N SER A 196 -18.34 11.61 -2.33
CA SER A 196 -19.71 12.11 -2.52
C SER A 196 -20.38 11.37 -3.68
N GLY A 197 -21.64 11.06 -3.49
CA GLY A 197 -22.47 10.48 -4.55
C GLY A 197 -22.52 8.96 -4.53
N GLY A 198 -23.62 8.48 -4.04
CA GLY A 198 -24.05 7.10 -4.03
C GLY A 198 -24.99 6.85 -2.86
N ASN A 199 -26.27 7.18 -3.00
CA ASN A 199 -27.30 6.53 -2.23
C ASN A 199 -27.26 5.04 -2.59
N GLY A 200 -26.36 4.30 -1.94
CA GLY A 200 -26.20 2.88 -2.11
C GLY A 200 -26.26 2.17 -0.76
N ASN A 201 -27.48 1.90 -0.29
CA ASN A 201 -27.70 0.65 0.41
C ASN A 201 -27.34 -0.46 -0.57
N GLY A 202 -26.07 -0.83 -0.63
CA GLY A 202 -25.55 -1.76 -1.63
C GLY A 202 -24.98 -3.00 -1.01
N ASN A 203 -25.86 -3.94 -0.62
CA ASN A 203 -25.58 -5.36 -0.85
C ASN A 203 -25.91 -5.62 -2.33
N GLY A 204 -24.91 -5.70 -3.18
CA GLY A 204 -25.16 -5.98 -4.59
C GLY A 204 -23.87 -6.29 -5.35
N ASN A 205 -23.56 -7.58 -5.49
CA ASN A 205 -22.78 -8.10 -6.62
C ASN A 205 -23.53 -7.71 -7.90
N GLY A 206 -23.06 -6.73 -8.61
CA GLY A 206 -23.62 -6.31 -9.89
C GLY A 206 -22.58 -5.53 -10.67
N ASP A 207 -22.12 -6.10 -11.79
CA ASP A 207 -21.32 -5.46 -12.85
C ASP A 207 -22.14 -4.37 -13.58
N GLY A 208 -22.66 -3.40 -12.83
CA GLY A 208 -23.29 -2.22 -13.41
C GLY A 208 -22.25 -1.10 -13.45
N GLU A 209 -22.19 -0.34 -14.54
CA GLU A 209 -21.45 0.93 -14.65
C GLU A 209 -21.88 1.86 -13.51
N GLY A 210 -21.33 1.65 -12.31
CA GLY A 210 -21.59 2.44 -11.13
C GLY A 210 -21.09 3.86 -11.37
N ALA A 211 -21.93 4.84 -11.16
CA ALA A 211 -21.56 6.25 -11.23
C ALA A 211 -20.24 6.43 -10.43
N ARG A 212 -19.19 6.88 -11.12
CA ARG A 212 -17.88 7.11 -10.53
C ARG A 212 -18.02 8.03 -9.33
N GLN A 213 -17.71 7.52 -8.15
CA GLN A 213 -17.76 8.33 -6.92
C GLN A 213 -16.68 9.41 -6.99
N THR A 214 -17.07 10.65 -6.75
CA THR A 214 -16.14 11.77 -6.65
C THR A 214 -15.46 11.73 -5.27
N ARG A 215 -14.14 11.67 -5.27
CA ARG A 215 -13.31 11.60 -4.05
C ARG A 215 -12.77 12.96 -3.67
N PHE A 216 -12.82 13.27 -2.38
CA PHE A 216 -12.33 14.51 -1.81
C PHE A 216 -11.32 14.21 -0.69
N ALA A 217 -10.23 14.99 -0.62
CA ALA A 217 -9.38 15.05 0.56
C ALA A 217 -9.59 16.39 1.28
N VAL A 218 -9.41 16.41 2.60
CA VAL A 218 -9.46 17.65 3.39
C VAL A 218 -8.06 18.19 3.59
N TRP A 219 -7.84 19.45 3.26
CA TRP A 219 -6.60 20.17 3.53
C TRP A 219 -6.81 21.26 4.57
N ILE A 220 -6.06 21.16 5.67
CA ILE A 220 -6.02 22.11 6.78
C ILE A 220 -4.64 22.75 6.77
N GLY A 221 -4.57 24.07 6.63
CA GLY A 221 -3.31 24.79 6.43
C GLY A 221 -2.31 24.67 7.58
N GLU A 222 -2.78 24.53 8.80
CA GLU A 222 -1.96 24.44 10.02
C GLU A 222 -1.33 23.04 10.24
N GLU A 223 -1.60 22.07 9.35
CA GLU A 223 -1.20 20.70 9.54
C GLU A 223 -0.26 20.21 8.44
N ASN A 224 0.68 19.34 8.84
CA ASN A 224 1.46 18.56 7.89
C ASN A 224 0.63 17.35 7.44
N LEU A 225 0.30 17.28 6.15
CA LEU A 225 -0.60 16.28 5.61
C LEU A 225 0.03 15.50 4.46
N VAL A 226 -0.31 14.21 4.40
CA VAL A 226 -0.21 13.40 3.18
C VAL A 226 -1.55 13.51 2.46
N LEU A 227 -1.56 14.18 1.33
CA LEU A 227 -2.73 14.27 0.45
C LEU A 227 -2.68 13.13 -0.57
N PRO A 228 -3.60 12.16 -0.50
CA PRO A 228 -3.68 11.11 -1.51
C PRO A 228 -4.24 11.65 -2.82
N HIS A 229 -4.03 10.95 -3.92
CA HIS A 229 -4.65 11.29 -5.18
C HIS A 229 -6.18 11.18 -5.10
N VAL A 230 -6.87 12.28 -5.35
CA VAL A 230 -8.32 12.42 -5.32
C VAL A 230 -8.78 13.32 -6.47
N ASP A 231 -10.08 13.44 -6.71
CA ASP A 231 -10.60 14.33 -7.75
C ASP A 231 -10.50 15.81 -7.30
N TYR A 232 -10.82 16.07 -6.03
CA TYR A 232 -10.86 17.42 -5.46
C TYR A 232 -10.27 17.48 -4.06
N VAL A 233 -9.80 18.65 -3.67
CA VAL A 233 -9.38 18.97 -2.31
C VAL A 233 -10.27 20.05 -1.73
N ALA A 234 -10.78 19.80 -0.53
CA ALA A 234 -11.57 20.72 0.27
C ALA A 234 -10.63 21.47 1.24
N LEU A 235 -10.36 22.73 0.97
CA LEU A 235 -9.59 23.61 1.85
C LEU A 235 -10.50 24.09 2.98
N ARG A 236 -10.15 23.77 4.22
CA ARG A 236 -10.89 24.23 5.40
C ARG A 236 -10.38 25.60 5.85
N VAL A 237 -11.24 26.60 5.78
CA VAL A 237 -10.98 27.97 6.26
C VAL A 237 -11.44 28.11 7.73
N THR A 238 -10.83 29.02 8.49
CA THR A 238 -11.04 29.20 9.95
C THR A 238 -12.51 29.39 10.37
N ASP A 239 -13.34 29.98 9.53
CA ASP A 239 -14.76 30.29 9.85
C ASP A 239 -15.74 29.18 9.42
N GLY A 240 -15.25 27.97 9.16
CA GLY A 240 -16.07 26.86 8.67
C GLY A 240 -16.38 26.93 7.19
N GLU A 241 -15.91 27.94 6.47
CA GLU A 241 -15.96 27.99 5.01
C GLU A 241 -15.09 26.87 4.42
N ILE A 242 -15.58 26.27 3.34
CA ILE A 242 -14.86 25.25 2.56
C ILE A 242 -14.70 25.75 1.14
N VAL A 243 -13.46 25.76 0.65
CA VAL A 243 -13.14 26.06 -0.75
C VAL A 243 -12.71 24.77 -1.44
N ILE A 244 -13.45 24.35 -2.47
CA ILE A 244 -13.17 23.11 -3.20
C ILE A 244 -12.43 23.45 -4.49
N VAL A 245 -11.28 22.78 -4.71
CA VAL A 245 -10.46 22.93 -5.90
C VAL A 245 -10.08 21.55 -6.48
N PRO A 246 -9.84 21.44 -7.80
CA PRO A 246 -9.32 20.22 -8.39
C PRO A 246 -7.97 19.85 -7.77
N PHE A 247 -7.72 18.56 -7.54
CA PHE A 247 -6.44 18.08 -7.00
C PHE A 247 -5.24 18.54 -7.84
N ALA A 248 -5.37 18.57 -9.16
CA ALA A 248 -4.33 19.01 -10.08
C ALA A 248 -3.79 20.45 -9.81
N GLU A 249 -4.58 21.28 -9.12
CA GLU A 249 -4.18 22.65 -8.78
C GLU A 249 -3.36 22.76 -7.48
N ILE A 250 -3.34 21.70 -6.67
CA ILE A 250 -2.78 21.74 -5.30
C ILE A 250 -1.29 22.07 -5.32
N THR A 251 -0.50 21.43 -6.17
CA THR A 251 0.95 21.70 -6.27
C THR A 251 1.22 23.18 -6.58
N ARG A 252 0.44 23.77 -7.49
CA ARG A 252 0.57 25.18 -7.83
C ARG A 252 0.11 26.11 -6.68
N LEU A 253 -0.94 25.75 -5.99
CA LEU A 253 -1.48 26.55 -4.86
C LEU A 253 -0.57 26.49 -3.64
N ALA A 254 -0.08 25.32 -3.29
CA ALA A 254 0.80 25.10 -2.14
C ALA A 254 2.25 25.57 -2.39
N GLY A 255 2.69 25.63 -3.64
CA GLY A 255 4.04 26.08 -4.00
C GLY A 255 5.13 25.28 -3.27
N ALA A 256 6.04 25.97 -2.59
CA ALA A 256 7.16 25.34 -1.87
C ALA A 256 6.73 24.47 -0.67
N HIS A 257 5.48 24.55 -0.23
CA HIS A 257 4.96 23.71 0.85
C HIS A 257 4.56 22.31 0.39
N ALA A 258 4.39 22.06 -0.93
CA ALA A 258 4.05 20.74 -1.48
C ALA A 258 5.29 20.05 -2.04
N THR A 259 5.44 18.76 -1.72
CA THR A 259 6.46 17.88 -2.30
C THR A 259 5.79 16.56 -2.69
N LEU A 260 6.13 16.03 -3.85
CA LEU A 260 5.63 14.73 -4.28
C LEU A 260 6.20 13.60 -3.40
N LEU A 261 5.32 12.74 -2.92
CA LEU A 261 5.68 11.52 -2.20
C LEU A 261 5.91 10.36 -3.18
N ASP A 262 5.05 10.26 -4.20
CA ASP A 262 5.15 9.30 -5.31
C ASP A 262 4.63 9.95 -6.63
N GLU A 263 4.00 9.19 -7.53
CA GLU A 263 3.46 9.72 -8.80
C GLU A 263 2.41 10.81 -8.58
N SER A 264 1.58 10.68 -7.55
CA SER A 264 0.39 11.52 -7.39
C SER A 264 0.10 11.99 -5.96
N GLN A 265 0.69 11.36 -4.94
CA GLN A 265 0.49 11.78 -3.55
C GLN A 265 1.42 12.94 -3.19
N LEU A 266 0.92 13.84 -2.35
CA LEU A 266 1.66 15.03 -1.93
C LEU A 266 1.90 15.04 -0.42
N LEU A 267 3.11 15.37 -0.02
CA LEU A 267 3.40 15.87 1.32
C LEU A 267 3.17 17.38 1.30
N VAL A 268 2.24 17.85 2.11
CA VAL A 268 1.98 19.28 2.25
C VAL A 268 2.32 19.71 3.67
N ARG A 269 3.28 20.63 3.81
CA ARG A 269 3.72 21.13 5.11
C ARG A 269 2.75 22.18 5.65
N ALA A 270 2.65 22.23 6.97
CA ALA A 270 1.94 23.27 7.68
C ALA A 270 2.42 24.67 7.24
N MET A 271 1.51 25.63 7.23
CA MET A 271 1.69 27.01 6.84
C MET A 271 1.34 27.91 8.02
N SER A 272 1.92 29.09 8.06
CA SER A 272 1.43 30.16 8.92
C SER A 272 0.02 30.59 8.46
N GLU A 273 -0.71 31.29 9.32
CA GLU A 273 -2.05 31.81 9.00
C GLU A 273 -2.04 32.69 7.75
N ASP A 274 -1.06 33.60 7.62
CA ASP A 274 -0.92 34.48 6.47
C ASP A 274 -0.68 33.72 5.16
N GLU A 275 0.22 32.72 5.19
CA GLU A 275 0.51 31.86 4.04
C GLU A 275 -0.73 31.06 3.64
N TRP A 276 -1.43 30.50 4.62
CA TRP A 276 -2.68 29.77 4.38
C TRP A 276 -3.75 30.64 3.77
N MET A 277 -3.97 31.83 4.31
CA MET A 277 -4.96 32.78 3.76
C MET A 277 -4.60 33.20 2.33
N ALA A 278 -3.31 33.33 2.01
CA ALA A 278 -2.87 33.60 0.65
C ALA A 278 -3.16 32.40 -0.30
N VAL A 279 -3.02 31.16 0.17
CA VAL A 279 -3.42 29.95 -0.58
C VAL A 279 -4.93 29.95 -0.81
N VAL A 280 -5.72 30.19 0.24
CA VAL A 280 -7.19 30.24 0.15
C VAL A 280 -7.67 31.31 -0.82
N ALA A 281 -7.06 32.51 -0.81
CA ALA A 281 -7.41 33.56 -1.74
C ALA A 281 -7.19 33.14 -3.20
N ARG A 282 -6.06 32.49 -3.51
CA ARG A 282 -5.80 31.92 -4.84
C ARG A 282 -6.75 30.79 -5.19
N ALA A 283 -7.07 29.91 -4.22
CA ALA A 283 -8.00 28.81 -4.40
C ALA A 283 -9.40 29.29 -4.76
N ARG A 284 -9.88 30.37 -4.13
CA ARG A 284 -11.19 31.00 -4.47
C ARG A 284 -11.25 31.48 -5.92
N LEU A 285 -10.14 31.94 -6.50
CA LEU A 285 -10.08 32.33 -7.91
C LEU A 285 -10.18 31.10 -8.83
N VAL A 286 -9.54 29.99 -8.45
CA VAL A 286 -9.63 28.73 -9.19
C VAL A 286 -11.04 28.15 -9.12
N ALA A 287 -11.64 28.11 -7.93
CA ALA A 287 -12.98 27.55 -7.72
C ALA A 287 -14.08 28.31 -8.51
N LYS A 288 -13.90 29.61 -8.77
CA LYS A 288 -14.83 30.43 -9.56
C LYS A 288 -14.65 30.29 -11.07
N SER A 289 -13.53 29.71 -11.52
CA SER A 289 -13.29 29.51 -12.94
C SER A 289 -13.92 28.17 -13.36
N PRO A 290 -14.81 28.12 -14.36
CA PRO A 290 -15.34 26.85 -14.84
C PRO A 290 -14.19 25.98 -15.35
N PRO A 291 -14.26 24.64 -15.16
CA PRO A 291 -13.23 23.76 -15.67
C PRO A 291 -13.09 23.96 -17.19
N LYS A 292 -11.88 24.20 -17.65
CA LYS A 292 -11.60 24.22 -19.10
C LYS A 292 -11.94 22.83 -19.66
N LYS A 293 -12.91 22.78 -20.57
CA LYS A 293 -13.30 21.57 -21.27
C LYS A 293 -12.15 21.02 -22.14
#